data_6d81fb3652c3332e74d37fe4d3c35576
#
_entry.id   6d81fb3652c3332e74d37fe4d3c35576
#
_cell.length_a   1.000
_cell.length_b   1.000
_cell.length_c   1.000
_cell.angle_alpha   90.00
_cell.angle_beta   90.00
_cell.angle_gamma   90.00
#
_symmetry.space_group_name_H-M   'P 1'
#
loop_
_entity.id
_entity.type
_entity.pdbx_description
1 polymer ?
#
loop_
_entity_poly.entity_id
_entity_poly.type
_entity_poly.pdbx_seq_one_letter_code
_entity_poly.pdbx_strand_id
1 'polypeptide(L)'
;MIKSWTKKWFFILFLMAGCLSHLVAQTGEKYFKMANQALKKGNYHKAVAFYKRSCNLRMGVGCTSLGSMYEYGDGVDQNISKAVFYYRRGCNLRNHLACASLGSMYEDGDGVQKDLPKAIYYYRRGCHLKGGVSCGSLGFMYFNGTGVKQNYAKALSFSKYACSLNYGISCNFVGYMYRNAKGVEQDLKKAFANFKRGCHLKDGASCVSLGYMYEAGMNVSQNEEQALNLYKKGCSLKEGSGCHNVAVMYYTGKGAPKDLEKATSYYKKGCTLGFSGSCKILEVIGKKSNNLQDDAQNDTQDSVQ
;
A
#
# COMPACT_ATOMS: atom_id res chain seq x y z
N MET A 1 11.61 22.41 58.81
CA MET A 1 10.35 21.69 58.59
C MET A 1 9.63 22.11 57.30
N ILE A 2 9.77 23.31 56.76
CA ILE A 2 9.08 23.78 55.52
C ILE A 2 9.51 23.08 54.23
N LYS A 3 10.78 22.68 54.09
CA LYS A 3 11.33 21.99 52.88
C LYS A 3 10.78 20.56 52.63
N SER A 4 10.24 19.90 53.65
CA SER A 4 9.68 18.53 53.53
C SER A 4 8.24 18.55 53.01
N TRP A 5 7.48 19.59 53.30
CA TRP A 5 6.08 19.74 52.87
C TRP A 5 5.96 20.07 51.40
N THR A 6 6.83 20.93 50.88
CA THR A 6 6.84 21.29 49.45
C THR A 6 7.14 20.09 48.57
N LYS A 7 8.08 19.19 48.96
CA LYS A 7 8.34 17.96 48.17
C LYS A 7 7.16 16.98 48.17
N LYS A 8 6.42 16.83 49.25
CA LYS A 8 5.21 15.98 49.31
C LYS A 8 4.09 16.51 48.42
N TRP A 9 3.86 17.84 48.39
CA TRP A 9 2.86 18.47 47.55
C TRP A 9 3.21 18.38 46.07
N PHE A 10 4.47 18.56 45.69
CA PHE A 10 4.95 18.34 44.33
C PHE A 10 4.74 16.91 43.84
N PHE A 11 5.01 15.91 44.74
CA PHE A 11 4.83 14.51 44.40
C PHE A 11 3.34 14.13 44.21
N ILE A 12 2.46 14.65 45.07
CA ILE A 12 1.00 14.45 44.95
C ILE A 12 0.45 15.10 43.66
N LEU A 13 0.85 16.33 43.37
CA LEU A 13 0.47 16.99 42.11
C LEU A 13 0.97 16.26 40.88
N PHE A 14 2.17 15.68 40.92
CA PHE A 14 2.72 14.88 39.81
C PHE A 14 1.95 13.57 39.63
N LEU A 15 1.58 12.90 40.71
CA LEU A 15 0.74 11.69 40.65
C LEU A 15 -0.68 12.00 40.17
N MET A 16 -1.30 13.09 40.61
CA MET A 16 -2.62 13.50 40.14
C MET A 16 -2.61 13.88 38.63
N ALA A 17 -1.57 14.59 38.17
CA ALA A 17 -1.40 14.90 36.75
C ALA A 17 -1.20 13.63 35.91
N GLY A 18 -0.46 12.63 36.41
CA GLY A 18 -0.29 11.33 35.79
C GLY A 18 -1.61 10.54 35.69
N CYS A 19 -2.39 10.49 36.76
CA CYS A 19 -3.70 9.85 36.76
C CYS A 19 -4.68 10.54 35.80
N LEU A 20 -4.71 11.87 35.76
CA LEU A 20 -5.57 12.63 34.87
C LEU A 20 -5.21 12.42 33.40
N SER A 21 -3.93 12.41 33.07
CA SER A 21 -3.47 12.14 31.69
C SER A 21 -3.80 10.72 31.23
N HIS A 22 -3.70 9.74 32.13
CA HIS A 22 -4.08 8.35 31.84
C HIS A 22 -5.59 8.21 31.60
N LEU A 23 -6.42 8.85 32.42
CA LEU A 23 -7.88 8.85 32.26
C LEU A 23 -8.31 9.52 30.94
N VAL A 24 -7.68 10.64 30.57
CA VAL A 24 -7.92 11.33 29.29
C VAL A 24 -7.56 10.43 28.12
N ALA A 25 -6.42 9.73 28.19
CA ALA A 25 -6.00 8.80 27.14
C ALA A 25 -6.98 7.63 26.99
N GLN A 26 -7.41 7.01 28.09
CA GLN A 26 -8.42 5.92 28.09
C GLN A 26 -9.75 6.39 27.49
N THR A 27 -10.19 7.59 27.85
CA THR A 27 -11.43 8.18 27.30
C THR A 27 -11.30 8.46 25.81
N GLY A 28 -10.15 8.95 25.35
CA GLY A 28 -9.86 9.17 23.95
C GLY A 28 -9.88 7.85 23.13
N GLU A 29 -9.32 6.78 23.68
CA GLU A 29 -9.34 5.44 23.09
C GLU A 29 -10.77 4.88 23.03
N LYS A 30 -11.57 5.05 24.08
CA LYS A 30 -12.99 4.66 24.09
C LYS A 30 -13.75 5.31 22.94
N TYR A 31 -13.61 6.62 22.75
CA TYR A 31 -14.26 7.30 21.62
C TYR A 31 -13.74 6.81 20.27
N PHE A 32 -12.46 6.52 20.13
CA PHE A 32 -11.92 5.92 18.90
C PHE A 32 -12.55 4.56 18.59
N LYS A 33 -12.67 3.67 19.58
CA LYS A 33 -13.37 2.38 19.42
C LYS A 33 -14.84 2.54 19.06
N MET A 34 -15.55 3.50 19.69
CA MET A 34 -16.94 3.80 19.34
C MET A 34 -17.08 4.34 17.91
N ALA A 35 -16.13 5.15 17.45
CA ALA A 35 -16.09 5.63 16.06
C ALA A 35 -15.93 4.47 15.07
N ASN A 36 -15.00 3.56 15.32
CA ASN A 36 -14.80 2.36 14.49
C ASN A 36 -16.04 1.46 14.45
N GLN A 37 -16.76 1.32 15.57
CA GLN A 37 -18.03 0.57 15.62
C GLN A 37 -19.13 1.26 14.81
N ALA A 38 -19.23 2.59 14.88
CA ALA A 38 -20.18 3.37 14.09
C ALA A 38 -19.88 3.24 12.59
N LEU A 39 -18.60 3.30 12.21
CA LEU A 39 -18.13 3.10 10.83
C LEU A 39 -18.53 1.71 10.28
N LYS A 40 -18.29 0.65 11.06
CA LYS A 40 -18.69 -0.73 10.68
C LYS A 40 -20.19 -0.89 10.47
N LYS A 41 -21.02 -0.07 11.12
CA LYS A 41 -22.48 -0.03 10.97
C LYS A 41 -22.94 0.93 9.86
N GLY A 42 -22.04 1.52 9.09
CA GLY A 42 -22.36 2.52 8.06
C GLY A 42 -22.79 3.88 8.59
N ASN A 43 -22.70 4.12 9.91
CA ASN A 43 -23.10 5.39 10.50
C ASN A 43 -21.91 6.37 10.52
N TYR A 44 -21.63 6.94 9.36
CA TYR A 44 -20.47 7.81 9.14
C TYR A 44 -20.56 9.12 9.96
N HIS A 45 -21.73 9.77 10.05
CA HIS A 45 -21.90 10.98 10.85
C HIS A 45 -21.57 10.76 12.33
N LYS A 46 -21.99 9.62 12.88
CA LYS A 46 -21.67 9.24 14.26
C LYS A 46 -20.20 8.93 14.44
N ALA A 47 -19.56 8.31 13.44
CA ALA A 47 -18.12 8.05 13.43
C ALA A 47 -17.33 9.37 13.47
N VAL A 48 -17.68 10.35 12.62
CA VAL A 48 -17.09 11.70 12.63
C VAL A 48 -17.17 12.34 14.00
N ALA A 49 -18.35 12.33 14.64
CA ALA A 49 -18.54 12.93 15.97
C ALA A 49 -17.63 12.28 17.02
N PHE A 50 -17.48 10.97 17.00
CA PHE A 50 -16.61 10.25 17.92
C PHE A 50 -15.12 10.41 17.61
N TYR A 51 -14.69 10.40 16.33
CA TYR A 51 -13.31 10.72 15.99
C TYR A 51 -12.93 12.13 16.39
N LYS A 52 -13.84 13.10 16.24
CA LYS A 52 -13.62 14.48 16.71
C LYS A 52 -13.40 14.53 18.22
N ARG A 53 -14.20 13.81 19.02
CA ARG A 53 -14.00 13.70 20.46
C ARG A 53 -12.65 13.05 20.80
N SER A 54 -12.30 11.94 20.14
CA SER A 54 -11.02 11.26 20.29
C SER A 54 -9.85 12.20 19.98
N CYS A 55 -9.91 12.92 18.85
CA CYS A 55 -8.88 13.89 18.46
C CYS A 55 -8.76 15.05 19.47
N ASN A 56 -9.87 15.54 20.02
CA ASN A 56 -9.85 16.59 21.05
C ASN A 56 -9.19 16.11 22.35
N LEU A 57 -9.32 14.84 22.66
CA LEU A 57 -8.61 14.17 23.76
C LEU A 57 -7.17 13.78 23.41
N ARG A 58 -6.59 14.41 22.38
CA ARG A 58 -5.20 14.29 21.95
C ARG A 58 -4.80 12.87 21.46
N MET A 59 -5.77 12.07 20.98
CA MET A 59 -5.49 10.81 20.32
C MET A 59 -5.11 11.06 18.86
N GLY A 60 -3.84 10.87 18.52
CA GLY A 60 -3.31 11.12 17.16
C GLY A 60 -4.04 10.30 16.09
N VAL A 61 -4.38 9.05 16.41
CA VAL A 61 -5.14 8.17 15.50
C VAL A 61 -6.56 8.69 15.25
N GLY A 62 -7.23 9.27 16.25
CA GLY A 62 -8.54 9.88 16.09
C GLY A 62 -8.49 11.11 15.17
N CYS A 63 -7.44 11.93 15.27
CA CYS A 63 -7.22 13.05 14.35
C CYS A 63 -6.95 12.54 12.91
N THR A 64 -6.16 11.48 12.77
CA THR A 64 -5.85 10.90 11.46
C THR A 64 -7.12 10.38 10.77
N SER A 65 -7.94 9.61 11.50
CA SER A 65 -9.21 9.09 10.96
C SER A 65 -10.19 10.22 10.62
N LEU A 66 -10.27 11.26 11.44
CA LEU A 66 -11.08 12.43 11.14
C LEU A 66 -10.58 13.18 9.89
N GLY A 67 -9.26 13.29 9.72
CA GLY A 67 -8.65 13.84 8.51
C GLY A 67 -9.08 13.06 7.27
N SER A 68 -9.01 11.73 7.32
CA SER A 68 -9.46 10.85 6.24
C SER A 68 -10.94 11.02 5.92
N MET A 69 -11.81 11.16 6.92
CA MET A 69 -13.24 11.40 6.66
C MET A 69 -13.50 12.73 5.94
N TYR A 70 -12.73 13.78 6.24
CA TYR A 70 -12.81 15.04 5.48
C TYR A 70 -12.17 14.94 4.11
N GLU A 71 -11.14 14.11 3.92
CA GLU A 71 -10.48 13.88 2.63
C GLU A 71 -11.42 13.22 1.63
N TYR A 72 -12.17 12.19 2.07
CA TYR A 72 -13.07 11.41 1.19
C TYR A 72 -14.54 11.85 1.24
N GLY A 73 -14.93 12.72 2.16
CA GLY A 73 -16.32 13.13 2.35
C GLY A 73 -17.20 12.10 3.07
N ASP A 74 -16.58 11.22 3.86
CA ASP A 74 -17.29 10.15 4.56
C ASP A 74 -18.06 10.71 5.77
N GLY A 75 -19.38 10.90 5.64
CA GLY A 75 -20.23 11.41 6.69
C GLY A 75 -20.05 12.89 7.03
N VAL A 76 -19.33 13.61 6.21
CA VAL A 76 -19.14 15.07 6.19
C VAL A 76 -18.92 15.53 4.76
N ASP A 77 -19.15 16.79 4.45
CA ASP A 77 -18.76 17.35 3.16
C ASP A 77 -17.24 17.26 3.02
N GLN A 78 -16.80 16.83 1.83
CA GLN A 78 -15.38 16.75 1.51
C GLN A 78 -14.72 18.12 1.72
N ASN A 79 -13.62 18.13 2.46
CA ASN A 79 -12.88 19.35 2.75
C ASN A 79 -11.41 19.08 2.99
N ILE A 80 -10.63 19.22 1.92
CA ILE A 80 -9.20 18.89 1.93
C ILE A 80 -8.42 19.79 2.89
N SER A 81 -8.80 21.07 3.02
CA SER A 81 -8.15 21.96 4.00
C SER A 81 -8.34 21.49 5.43
N LYS A 82 -9.53 20.96 5.78
CA LYS A 82 -9.77 20.34 7.09
C LYS A 82 -9.00 19.02 7.22
N ALA A 83 -8.91 18.22 6.17
CA ALA A 83 -8.11 17.00 6.17
C ALA A 83 -6.65 17.30 6.53
N VAL A 84 -6.02 18.26 5.83
CA VAL A 84 -4.66 18.74 6.12
C VAL A 84 -4.51 19.22 7.57
N PHE A 85 -5.48 19.99 8.07
CA PHE A 85 -5.46 20.45 9.46
C PHE A 85 -5.45 19.29 10.45
N TYR A 86 -6.33 18.30 10.27
CA TYR A 86 -6.42 17.16 11.17
C TYR A 86 -5.22 16.20 11.03
N TYR A 87 -4.71 15.99 9.84
CA TYR A 87 -3.47 15.23 9.64
C TYR A 87 -2.27 15.91 10.30
N ARG A 88 -2.14 17.24 10.18
CA ARG A 88 -1.08 18.00 10.88
C ARG A 88 -1.19 17.81 12.38
N ARG A 89 -2.41 17.90 12.93
CA ARG A 89 -2.65 17.65 14.35
C ARG A 89 -2.30 16.19 14.75
N GLY A 90 -2.71 15.21 13.95
CA GLY A 90 -2.37 13.79 14.15
C GLY A 90 -0.86 13.53 14.12
N CYS A 91 -0.16 14.10 13.14
CA CYS A 91 1.30 14.00 13.02
C CYS A 91 2.01 14.67 14.23
N ASN A 92 1.51 15.80 14.71
CA ASN A 92 2.03 16.45 15.92
C ASN A 92 1.79 15.62 17.18
N LEU A 93 0.71 14.83 17.20
CA LEU A 93 0.41 13.85 18.24
C LEU A 93 1.12 12.50 17.99
N ARG A 94 2.19 12.48 17.20
CA ARG A 94 3.08 11.34 16.94
C ARG A 94 2.39 10.15 16.24
N ASN A 95 1.34 10.40 15.46
CA ASN A 95 0.76 9.36 14.61
C ASN A 95 1.50 9.32 13.26
N HIS A 96 2.16 8.19 12.97
CA HIS A 96 2.96 8.04 11.76
C HIS A 96 2.13 8.05 10.47
N LEU A 97 0.87 7.56 10.51
CA LEU A 97 -0.01 7.57 9.34
C LEU A 97 -0.38 8.99 8.94
N ALA A 98 -0.70 9.85 9.91
CA ALA A 98 -0.96 11.27 9.62
C ALA A 98 0.24 11.97 9.00
N CYS A 99 1.46 11.64 9.46
CA CYS A 99 2.66 12.18 8.84
C CYS A 99 2.84 11.66 7.41
N ALA A 100 2.51 10.37 7.16
CA ALA A 100 2.56 9.80 5.80
C ALA A 100 1.55 10.49 4.87
N SER A 101 0.29 10.69 5.32
CA SER A 101 -0.74 11.40 4.54
C SER A 101 -0.31 12.82 4.20
N LEU A 102 0.23 13.58 5.16
CA LEU A 102 0.77 14.91 4.86
C LEU A 102 1.93 14.88 3.89
N GLY A 103 2.81 13.88 4.00
CA GLY A 103 3.90 13.69 3.06
C GLY A 103 3.38 13.52 1.64
N SER A 104 2.40 12.63 1.44
CA SER A 104 1.75 12.40 0.15
C SER A 104 1.06 13.66 -0.37
N MET A 105 0.26 14.34 0.45
CA MET A 105 -0.42 15.57 0.04
C MET A 105 0.54 16.66 -0.46
N TYR A 106 1.69 16.84 0.21
CA TYR A 106 2.71 17.78 -0.27
C TYR A 106 3.50 17.26 -1.48
N GLU A 107 3.64 15.93 -1.64
CA GLU A 107 4.30 15.33 -2.80
C GLU A 107 3.45 15.48 -4.06
N ASP A 108 2.13 15.28 -3.95
CA ASP A 108 1.20 15.30 -5.09
C ASP A 108 0.62 16.70 -5.35
N GLY A 109 0.51 17.51 -4.30
CA GLY A 109 -0.14 18.83 -4.35
C GLY A 109 -1.63 18.76 -4.04
N ASP A 110 -2.09 17.69 -3.37
CA ASP A 110 -3.50 17.48 -3.05
C ASP A 110 -3.95 18.37 -1.87
N GLY A 111 -4.74 19.40 -2.19
CA GLY A 111 -5.28 20.37 -1.22
C GLY A 111 -4.24 21.28 -0.57
N VAL A 112 -3.00 21.18 -0.99
CA VAL A 112 -1.87 22.06 -0.64
C VAL A 112 -1.02 22.30 -1.87
N GLN A 113 -0.30 23.41 -1.91
CA GLN A 113 0.70 23.59 -2.96
C GLN A 113 1.76 22.49 -2.87
N LYS A 114 2.07 21.85 -3.99
CA LYS A 114 3.14 20.84 -4.09
C LYS A 114 4.46 21.39 -3.52
N ASP A 115 5.03 20.66 -2.59
CA ASP A 115 6.24 21.05 -1.86
C ASP A 115 7.04 19.81 -1.45
N LEU A 116 7.96 19.39 -2.31
CA LEU A 116 8.77 18.20 -2.07
C LEU A 116 9.65 18.29 -0.80
N PRO A 117 10.26 19.42 -0.46
CA PRO A 117 10.93 19.59 0.83
C PRO A 117 10.01 19.32 2.04
N LYS A 118 8.77 19.81 2.03
CA LYS A 118 7.78 19.50 3.08
C LYS A 118 7.36 18.05 3.06
N ALA A 119 7.15 17.44 1.88
CA ALA A 119 6.87 16.02 1.77
C ALA A 119 7.96 15.18 2.46
N ILE A 120 9.22 15.45 2.15
CA ILE A 120 10.36 14.78 2.76
C ILE A 120 10.41 15.01 4.27
N TYR A 121 10.14 16.22 4.74
CA TYR A 121 10.08 16.53 6.17
C TYR A 121 9.05 15.65 6.88
N TYR A 122 7.81 15.56 6.35
CA TYR A 122 6.76 14.76 6.96
C TYR A 122 7.04 13.26 6.84
N TYR A 123 7.57 12.78 5.73
CA TYR A 123 7.99 11.38 5.60
C TYR A 123 9.12 11.03 6.57
N ARG A 124 10.13 11.88 6.75
CA ARG A 124 11.17 11.65 7.76
C ARG A 124 10.57 11.55 9.15
N ARG A 125 9.65 12.44 9.47
CA ARG A 125 8.97 12.42 10.78
C ARG A 125 8.14 11.14 10.96
N GLY A 126 7.38 10.72 9.95
CA GLY A 126 6.62 9.47 9.96
C GLY A 126 7.53 8.23 10.07
N CYS A 127 8.64 8.23 9.36
CA CYS A 127 9.64 7.16 9.42
C CYS A 127 10.31 7.06 10.80
N HIS A 128 10.64 8.19 11.43
CA HIS A 128 11.11 8.26 12.82
C HIS A 128 10.10 7.64 13.82
N LEU A 129 8.80 7.78 13.53
CA LEU A 129 7.72 7.18 14.29
C LEU A 129 7.46 5.71 13.91
N LYS A 130 8.40 5.06 13.23
CA LYS A 130 8.32 3.66 12.75
C LYS A 130 7.18 3.42 11.75
N GLY A 131 6.84 4.43 10.94
CA GLY A 131 5.85 4.32 9.87
C GLY A 131 6.47 3.69 8.62
N GLY A 132 6.10 2.45 8.30
CA GLY A 132 6.63 1.72 7.15
C GLY A 132 6.35 2.43 5.82
N VAL A 133 5.15 3.01 5.64
CA VAL A 133 4.78 3.82 4.47
C VAL A 133 5.76 4.98 4.29
N SER A 134 5.96 5.80 5.31
CA SER A 134 6.85 6.97 5.24
C SER A 134 8.30 6.60 4.95
N CYS A 135 8.80 5.52 5.54
CA CYS A 135 10.14 5.03 5.25
C CYS A 135 10.25 4.53 3.81
N GLY A 136 9.22 3.82 3.32
CA GLY A 136 9.14 3.35 1.94
C GLY A 136 9.13 4.50 0.94
N SER A 137 8.29 5.53 1.18
CA SER A 137 8.25 6.75 0.34
C SER A 137 9.62 7.43 0.27
N LEU A 138 10.32 7.58 1.39
CA LEU A 138 11.71 8.09 1.38
C LEU A 138 12.63 7.21 0.54
N GLY A 139 12.48 5.89 0.62
CA GLY A 139 13.23 4.96 -0.21
C GLY A 139 13.03 5.22 -1.71
N PHE A 140 11.78 5.39 -2.15
CA PHE A 140 11.45 5.72 -3.53
C PHE A 140 11.95 7.12 -3.94
N MET A 141 11.78 8.14 -3.09
CA MET A 141 12.29 9.49 -3.37
C MET A 141 13.80 9.51 -3.57
N TYR A 142 14.57 8.80 -2.73
CA TYR A 142 16.02 8.68 -2.92
C TYR A 142 16.40 7.84 -4.14
N PHE A 143 15.61 6.84 -4.50
CA PHE A 143 15.85 6.03 -5.68
C PHE A 143 15.66 6.82 -6.98
N ASN A 144 14.60 7.62 -7.06
CA ASN A 144 14.26 8.41 -8.25
C ASN A 144 14.94 9.78 -8.28
N GLY A 145 15.43 10.28 -7.14
CA GLY A 145 15.92 11.67 -7.03
C GLY A 145 14.78 12.68 -6.90
N THR A 146 13.60 12.28 -6.45
CA THR A 146 12.44 13.16 -6.31
C THR A 146 12.60 14.07 -5.09
N GLY A 147 12.80 15.37 -5.31
CA GLY A 147 13.02 16.36 -4.25
C GLY A 147 14.33 16.20 -3.46
N VAL A 148 15.16 15.24 -3.80
CA VAL A 148 16.50 14.98 -3.24
C VAL A 148 17.44 14.52 -4.33
N LYS A 149 18.74 14.68 -4.13
CA LYS A 149 19.73 14.05 -5.02
C LYS A 149 19.57 12.54 -4.95
N GLN A 150 19.49 11.89 -6.13
CA GLN A 150 19.41 10.43 -6.23
C GLN A 150 20.52 9.74 -5.42
N ASN A 151 20.15 8.75 -4.64
CA ASN A 151 21.07 8.00 -3.80
C ASN A 151 20.55 6.58 -3.52
N TYR A 152 21.01 5.62 -4.27
CA TYR A 152 20.60 4.22 -4.16
C TYR A 152 20.94 3.57 -2.81
N ALA A 153 22.04 3.97 -2.17
CA ALA A 153 22.40 3.45 -0.84
C ALA A 153 21.39 3.90 0.22
N LYS A 154 20.97 5.18 0.20
CA LYS A 154 19.90 5.67 1.07
C LYS A 154 18.56 5.04 0.71
N ALA A 155 18.24 4.90 -0.58
CA ALA A 155 17.03 4.23 -1.04
C ALA A 155 16.93 2.81 -0.46
N LEU A 156 18.00 2.02 -0.58
CA LEU A 156 18.07 0.67 -0.03
C LEU A 156 17.93 0.66 1.50
N SER A 157 18.61 1.58 2.21
CA SER A 157 18.55 1.65 3.68
C SER A 157 17.14 1.93 4.17
N PHE A 158 16.47 2.95 3.63
CA PHE A 158 15.10 3.29 3.99
C PHE A 158 14.11 2.18 3.63
N SER A 159 14.26 1.56 2.45
CA SER A 159 13.38 0.47 2.01
C SER A 159 13.56 -0.80 2.85
N LYS A 160 14.79 -1.16 3.23
CA LYS A 160 15.06 -2.26 4.17
C LYS A 160 14.41 -1.98 5.53
N TYR A 161 14.50 -0.76 6.03
CA TYR A 161 13.87 -0.39 7.29
C TYR A 161 12.34 -0.46 7.17
N ALA A 162 11.75 0.04 6.10
CA ALA A 162 10.31 -0.08 5.85
C ALA A 162 9.87 -1.56 5.76
N CYS A 163 10.62 -2.40 5.07
CA CYS A 163 10.38 -3.85 5.01
C CYS A 163 10.46 -4.50 6.42
N SER A 164 11.42 -4.09 7.25
CA SER A 164 11.51 -4.58 8.64
C SER A 164 10.30 -4.18 9.49
N LEU A 165 9.65 -3.06 9.16
CA LEU A 165 8.40 -2.59 9.73
C LEU A 165 7.14 -3.25 9.10
N ASN A 166 7.32 -4.36 8.37
CA ASN A 166 6.27 -5.13 7.71
C ASN A 166 5.54 -4.38 6.57
N TYR A 167 6.17 -3.40 5.94
CA TYR A 167 5.65 -2.77 4.74
C TYR A 167 6.05 -3.59 3.50
N GLY A 168 5.13 -4.44 3.01
CA GLY A 168 5.36 -5.44 1.97
C GLY A 168 5.90 -4.86 0.67
N ILE A 169 5.36 -3.73 0.22
CA ILE A 169 5.80 -3.01 -0.98
C ILE A 169 7.31 -2.71 -0.93
N SER A 170 7.82 -2.30 0.22
CA SER A 170 9.26 -2.04 0.37
C SER A 170 10.08 -3.32 0.36
N CYS A 171 9.53 -4.46 0.82
CA CYS A 171 10.22 -5.74 0.67
C CYS A 171 10.36 -6.10 -0.80
N ASN A 172 9.30 -5.93 -1.61
CA ASN A 172 9.38 -6.09 -3.06
C ASN A 172 10.45 -5.19 -3.68
N PHE A 173 10.46 -3.94 -3.28
CA PHE A 173 11.41 -2.97 -3.81
C PHE A 173 12.87 -3.31 -3.46
N VAL A 174 13.15 -3.75 -2.24
CA VAL A 174 14.48 -4.26 -1.84
C VAL A 174 14.87 -5.48 -2.69
N GLY A 175 13.93 -6.40 -2.91
CA GLY A 175 14.12 -7.56 -3.79
C GLY A 175 14.47 -7.15 -5.22
N TYR A 176 13.75 -6.15 -5.76
CA TYR A 176 14.02 -5.56 -7.07
C TYR A 176 15.44 -4.96 -7.17
N MET A 177 15.86 -4.19 -6.15
CA MET A 177 17.20 -3.58 -6.13
C MET A 177 18.29 -4.65 -6.16
N TYR A 178 18.17 -5.73 -5.39
CA TYR A 178 19.12 -6.82 -5.41
C TYR A 178 19.09 -7.62 -6.71
N ARG A 179 17.92 -7.91 -7.27
CA ARG A 179 17.80 -8.66 -8.52
C ARG A 179 18.44 -7.92 -9.70
N ASN A 180 18.29 -6.59 -9.74
CA ASN A 180 18.68 -5.78 -10.89
C ASN A 180 19.97 -4.95 -10.66
N ALA A 181 20.73 -5.26 -9.62
CA ALA A 181 21.99 -4.55 -9.30
C ALA A 181 21.81 -3.01 -9.19
N LYS A 182 20.69 -2.55 -8.63
CA LYS A 182 20.40 -1.11 -8.49
C LYS A 182 21.00 -0.56 -7.21
N GLY A 183 22.21 0.00 -7.30
CA GLY A 183 22.95 0.58 -6.19
C GLY A 183 23.53 -0.44 -5.20
N VAL A 184 23.52 -1.70 -5.55
CA VAL A 184 24.14 -2.82 -4.85
C VAL A 184 24.57 -3.86 -5.86
N GLU A 185 25.47 -4.75 -5.48
CA GLU A 185 25.76 -5.95 -6.28
C GLU A 185 24.52 -6.83 -6.41
N GLN A 186 24.41 -7.51 -7.54
CA GLN A 186 23.34 -8.47 -7.76
C GLN A 186 23.41 -9.59 -6.71
N ASP A 187 22.29 -9.85 -6.07
CA ASP A 187 22.18 -10.94 -5.09
C ASP A 187 20.79 -11.58 -5.19
N LEU A 188 20.70 -12.63 -6.00
CA LEU A 188 19.44 -13.33 -6.23
C LEU A 188 18.91 -14.04 -4.97
N LYS A 189 19.79 -14.42 -4.03
CA LYS A 189 19.39 -15.01 -2.75
C LYS A 189 18.70 -13.98 -1.87
N LYS A 190 19.26 -12.77 -1.77
CA LYS A 190 18.61 -11.67 -1.06
C LYS A 190 17.34 -11.20 -1.76
N ALA A 191 17.32 -11.15 -3.10
CA ALA A 191 16.13 -10.83 -3.87
C ALA A 191 14.98 -11.80 -3.54
N PHE A 192 15.25 -13.11 -3.64
CA PHE A 192 14.30 -14.16 -3.31
C PHE A 192 13.74 -14.02 -1.88
N ALA A 193 14.62 -13.87 -0.89
CA ALA A 193 14.21 -13.72 0.52
C ALA A 193 13.29 -12.52 0.74
N ASN A 194 13.57 -11.39 0.09
CA ASN A 194 12.76 -10.19 0.20
C ASN A 194 11.41 -10.31 -0.54
N PHE A 195 11.36 -10.90 -1.74
CA PHE A 195 10.11 -11.19 -2.43
C PHE A 195 9.24 -12.16 -1.64
N LYS A 196 9.84 -13.23 -1.08
CA LYS A 196 9.14 -14.18 -0.20
C LYS A 196 8.52 -13.49 1.01
N ARG A 197 9.28 -12.61 1.68
CA ARG A 197 8.78 -11.80 2.79
C ARG A 197 7.64 -10.88 2.38
N GLY A 198 7.78 -10.13 1.28
CA GLY A 198 6.73 -9.25 0.76
C GLY A 198 5.45 -10.00 0.42
N CYS A 199 5.56 -11.16 -0.25
CA CYS A 199 4.42 -12.02 -0.55
C CYS A 199 3.74 -12.59 0.71
N HIS A 200 4.50 -12.89 1.76
CA HIS A 200 3.96 -13.26 3.07
C HIS A 200 3.18 -12.09 3.70
N LEU A 201 3.66 -10.87 3.53
CA LEU A 201 3.01 -9.64 3.97
C LEU A 201 1.83 -9.21 3.07
N LYS A 202 1.37 -10.09 2.18
CA LYS A 202 0.24 -9.88 1.25
C LYS A 202 0.48 -8.77 0.23
N ASP A 203 1.72 -8.50 -0.13
CA ASP A 203 2.04 -7.65 -1.28
C ASP A 203 1.95 -8.49 -2.56
N GLY A 204 1.01 -8.14 -3.44
CA GLY A 204 0.72 -8.89 -4.67
C GLY A 204 1.90 -8.89 -5.64
N ALA A 205 2.56 -7.74 -5.80
CA ALA A 205 3.72 -7.60 -6.68
C ALA A 205 4.91 -8.46 -6.22
N SER A 206 5.09 -8.60 -4.89
CA SER A 206 6.09 -9.53 -4.34
C SER A 206 5.78 -11.00 -4.67
N CYS A 207 4.49 -11.40 -4.63
CA CYS A 207 4.12 -12.75 -5.02
C CYS A 207 4.40 -13.01 -6.50
N VAL A 208 4.11 -12.02 -7.36
CA VAL A 208 4.43 -12.09 -8.79
C VAL A 208 5.95 -12.18 -9.02
N SER A 209 6.73 -11.33 -8.34
CA SER A 209 8.19 -11.34 -8.44
C SER A 209 8.79 -12.67 -7.99
N LEU A 210 8.25 -13.26 -6.93
CA LEU A 210 8.67 -14.57 -6.44
C LEU A 210 8.28 -15.68 -7.44
N GLY A 211 7.07 -15.61 -8.02
CA GLY A 211 6.61 -16.53 -9.07
C GLY A 211 7.55 -16.51 -10.27
N TYR A 212 7.95 -15.33 -10.72
CA TYR A 212 8.92 -15.18 -11.80
C TYR A 212 10.28 -15.83 -11.48
N MET A 213 10.76 -15.74 -10.24
CA MET A 213 12.01 -16.41 -9.84
C MET A 213 11.90 -17.94 -9.93
N TYR A 214 10.74 -18.52 -9.59
CA TYR A 214 10.48 -19.95 -9.78
C TYR A 214 10.32 -20.32 -11.25
N GLU A 215 9.63 -19.51 -12.05
CA GLU A 215 9.46 -19.75 -13.48
C GLU A 215 10.80 -19.73 -14.23
N ALA A 216 11.68 -18.79 -13.89
CA ALA A 216 12.97 -18.60 -14.52
C ALA A 216 14.12 -19.45 -13.90
N GLY A 217 13.88 -20.17 -12.80
CA GLY A 217 14.93 -20.91 -12.10
C GLY A 217 15.99 -20.02 -11.43
N MET A 218 15.62 -18.81 -11.01
CA MET A 218 16.53 -17.85 -10.39
C MET A 218 16.74 -18.14 -8.91
N ASN A 219 17.92 -18.57 -8.49
CA ASN A 219 18.30 -18.97 -7.12
C ASN A 219 17.49 -20.15 -6.55
N VAL A 220 16.63 -20.76 -7.33
CA VAL A 220 15.84 -21.95 -6.99
C VAL A 220 15.72 -22.81 -8.23
N SER A 221 15.47 -24.11 -8.10
CA SER A 221 15.12 -24.95 -9.23
C SER A 221 13.86 -24.43 -9.90
N GLN A 222 13.86 -24.43 -11.24
CA GLN A 222 12.68 -24.04 -12.00
C GLN A 222 11.47 -24.90 -11.60
N ASN A 223 10.34 -24.21 -11.33
CA ASN A 223 9.11 -24.88 -10.94
C ASN A 223 7.90 -24.05 -11.40
N GLU A 224 7.35 -24.46 -12.55
CA GLU A 224 6.23 -23.75 -13.18
C GLU A 224 4.92 -23.87 -12.37
N GLU A 225 4.70 -25.00 -11.70
CA GLU A 225 3.51 -25.16 -10.83
C GLU A 225 3.56 -24.20 -9.65
N GLN A 226 4.73 -24.09 -9.01
CA GLN A 226 4.93 -23.13 -7.91
C GLN A 226 4.79 -21.68 -8.40
N ALA A 227 5.31 -21.38 -9.60
CA ALA A 227 5.16 -20.07 -10.22
C ALA A 227 3.67 -19.75 -10.46
N LEU A 228 2.89 -20.66 -11.03
CA LEU A 228 1.46 -20.52 -11.25
C LEU A 228 0.70 -20.24 -9.93
N ASN A 229 1.02 -20.97 -8.87
CA ASN A 229 0.39 -20.79 -7.57
C ASN A 229 0.69 -19.40 -6.99
N LEU A 230 1.90 -18.90 -7.15
CA LEU A 230 2.32 -17.57 -6.71
C LEU A 230 1.66 -16.46 -7.54
N TYR A 231 1.54 -16.64 -8.86
CA TYR A 231 0.81 -15.71 -9.73
C TYR A 231 -0.66 -15.67 -9.39
N LYS A 232 -1.31 -16.82 -9.12
CA LYS A 232 -2.69 -16.89 -8.62
C LYS A 232 -2.84 -16.11 -7.31
N LYS A 233 -1.87 -16.26 -6.40
CA LYS A 233 -1.86 -15.50 -5.14
C LYS A 233 -1.72 -14.00 -5.39
N GLY A 234 -0.82 -13.56 -6.27
CA GLY A 234 -0.71 -12.15 -6.68
C GLY A 234 -2.03 -11.62 -7.26
N CYS A 235 -2.64 -12.38 -8.17
CA CYS A 235 -3.94 -12.04 -8.75
C CYS A 235 -5.07 -11.94 -7.71
N SER A 236 -5.09 -12.81 -6.71
CA SER A 236 -6.07 -12.74 -5.60
C SER A 236 -5.86 -11.52 -4.71
N LEU A 237 -4.63 -11.03 -4.63
CA LEU A 237 -4.25 -9.78 -3.96
C LEU A 237 -4.46 -8.54 -4.83
N LYS A 238 -5.22 -8.65 -5.93
CA LYS A 238 -5.55 -7.57 -6.87
C LYS A 238 -4.35 -7.03 -7.66
N GLU A 239 -3.28 -7.82 -7.80
CA GLU A 239 -2.17 -7.49 -8.67
C GLU A 239 -2.49 -7.93 -10.10
N GLY A 240 -2.73 -6.96 -11.00
CA GLY A 240 -3.16 -7.23 -12.37
C GLY A 240 -2.15 -8.02 -13.19
N SER A 241 -0.85 -7.77 -12.98
CA SER A 241 0.24 -8.54 -13.60
C SER A 241 0.23 -10.01 -13.17
N GLY A 242 -0.19 -10.30 -11.95
CA GLY A 242 -0.37 -11.67 -11.47
C GLY A 242 -1.47 -12.41 -12.25
N CYS A 243 -2.60 -11.75 -12.48
CA CYS A 243 -3.68 -12.33 -13.29
C CYS A 243 -3.23 -12.54 -14.74
N HIS A 244 -2.49 -11.59 -15.30
CA HIS A 244 -1.92 -11.71 -16.64
C HIS A 244 -1.01 -12.95 -16.75
N ASN A 245 -0.08 -13.12 -15.81
CA ASN A 245 0.84 -14.24 -15.84
C ASN A 245 0.12 -15.60 -15.67
N VAL A 246 -0.91 -15.67 -14.83
CA VAL A 246 -1.79 -16.86 -14.75
C VAL A 246 -2.43 -17.15 -16.11
N ALA A 247 -2.92 -16.13 -16.80
CA ALA A 247 -3.52 -16.28 -18.12
C ALA A 247 -2.51 -16.81 -19.15
N VAL A 248 -1.28 -16.27 -19.15
CA VAL A 248 -0.18 -16.74 -20.03
C VAL A 248 0.13 -18.21 -19.75
N MET A 249 0.20 -18.62 -18.48
CA MET A 249 0.49 -20.01 -18.11
C MET A 249 -0.61 -20.98 -18.59
N TYR A 250 -1.88 -20.64 -18.45
CA TYR A 250 -2.97 -21.44 -19.02
C TYR A 250 -3.01 -21.42 -20.54
N TYR A 251 -2.65 -20.31 -21.18
CA TYR A 251 -2.57 -20.20 -22.62
C TYR A 251 -1.48 -21.08 -23.21
N THR A 252 -0.32 -21.13 -22.56
CA THR A 252 0.87 -21.88 -23.02
C THR A 252 0.89 -23.33 -22.54
N GLY A 253 0.13 -23.68 -21.51
CA GLY A 253 0.18 -25.01 -20.87
C GLY A 253 1.35 -25.18 -19.90
N LYS A 254 1.93 -24.09 -19.39
CA LYS A 254 3.02 -24.13 -18.42
C LYS A 254 2.49 -24.20 -16.99
N GLY A 255 2.96 -25.15 -16.21
CA GLY A 255 2.56 -25.35 -14.82
C GLY A 255 1.13 -25.83 -14.60
N ALA A 256 0.33 -25.93 -15.68
CA ALA A 256 -1.01 -26.53 -15.72
C ALA A 256 -1.35 -26.90 -17.18
N PRO A 257 -2.29 -27.83 -17.42
CA PRO A 257 -2.78 -28.11 -18.76
C PRO A 257 -3.30 -26.85 -19.46
N LYS A 258 -3.08 -26.77 -20.77
CA LYS A 258 -3.54 -25.65 -21.61
C LYS A 258 -5.07 -25.51 -21.50
N ASP A 259 -5.54 -24.29 -21.24
CA ASP A 259 -6.95 -23.99 -21.05
C ASP A 259 -7.22 -22.54 -21.50
N LEU A 260 -7.74 -22.39 -22.72
CA LEU A 260 -7.97 -21.08 -23.35
C LEU A 260 -9.11 -20.30 -22.70
N GLU A 261 -10.10 -21.01 -22.14
CA GLU A 261 -11.24 -20.39 -21.45
C GLU A 261 -10.75 -19.74 -20.13
N LYS A 262 -10.01 -20.50 -19.32
CA LYS A 262 -9.38 -19.95 -18.12
C LYS A 262 -8.38 -18.83 -18.47
N ALA A 263 -7.56 -18.98 -19.50
CA ALA A 263 -6.66 -17.91 -19.94
C ALA A 263 -7.42 -16.62 -20.22
N THR A 264 -8.50 -16.70 -21.01
CA THR A 264 -9.33 -15.54 -21.35
C THR A 264 -9.98 -14.92 -20.09
N SER A 265 -10.49 -15.74 -19.17
CA SER A 265 -11.05 -15.29 -17.91
C SER A 265 -10.03 -14.51 -17.05
N TYR A 266 -8.82 -15.03 -16.94
CA TYR A 266 -7.74 -14.34 -16.21
C TYR A 266 -7.22 -13.08 -16.91
N TYR A 267 -7.18 -13.03 -18.26
CA TYR A 267 -6.90 -11.79 -19.00
C TYR A 267 -7.96 -10.73 -18.72
N LYS A 268 -9.27 -11.09 -18.73
CA LYS A 268 -10.36 -10.17 -18.35
C LYS A 268 -10.14 -9.60 -16.95
N LYS A 269 -9.81 -10.47 -15.99
CA LYS A 269 -9.54 -10.03 -14.62
C LYS A 269 -8.30 -9.12 -14.53
N GLY A 270 -7.22 -9.43 -15.24
CA GLY A 270 -6.03 -8.58 -15.31
C GLY A 270 -6.32 -7.19 -15.90
N CYS A 271 -7.11 -7.13 -16.97
CA CYS A 271 -7.55 -5.89 -17.59
C CYS A 271 -8.43 -5.06 -16.64
N THR A 272 -9.40 -5.67 -15.96
CA THR A 272 -10.23 -5.00 -14.94
C THR A 272 -9.39 -4.41 -13.79
N LEU A 273 -8.28 -5.06 -13.46
CA LEU A 273 -7.31 -4.57 -12.47
C LEU A 273 -6.31 -3.54 -13.04
N GLY A 274 -6.52 -3.08 -14.27
CA GLY A 274 -5.72 -2.02 -14.89
C GLY A 274 -4.43 -2.47 -15.55
N PHE A 275 -4.19 -3.78 -15.73
CA PHE A 275 -2.99 -4.26 -16.41
C PHE A 275 -3.16 -4.18 -17.93
N SER A 276 -2.56 -3.17 -18.56
CA SER A 276 -2.72 -2.86 -19.98
C SER A 276 -2.35 -4.02 -20.93
N GLY A 277 -1.37 -4.85 -20.54
CA GLY A 277 -0.99 -6.04 -21.32
C GLY A 277 -2.15 -7.03 -21.51
N SER A 278 -2.97 -7.22 -20.46
CA SER A 278 -4.15 -8.08 -20.54
C SER A 278 -5.23 -7.49 -21.43
N CYS A 279 -5.47 -6.17 -21.37
CA CYS A 279 -6.46 -5.50 -22.21
C CYS A 279 -6.10 -5.62 -23.70
N LYS A 280 -4.83 -5.40 -24.03
CA LYS A 280 -4.34 -5.54 -25.43
C LYS A 280 -4.54 -6.96 -25.99
N ILE A 281 -4.28 -7.99 -25.18
CA ILE A 281 -4.51 -9.38 -25.60
C ILE A 281 -6.00 -9.64 -25.87
N LEU A 282 -6.88 -9.13 -25.03
CA LEU A 282 -8.33 -9.28 -25.22
C LEU A 282 -8.84 -8.59 -26.48
N GLU A 283 -8.31 -7.43 -26.83
CA GLU A 283 -8.61 -6.74 -28.10
C GLU A 283 -8.23 -7.59 -29.32
N VAL A 284 -7.07 -8.25 -29.27
CA VAL A 284 -6.62 -9.16 -30.35
C VAL A 284 -7.52 -10.39 -30.45
N ILE A 285 -7.87 -11.00 -29.30
CA ILE A 285 -8.77 -12.17 -29.28
C ILE A 285 -10.17 -11.79 -29.82
N GLY A 286 -10.71 -10.63 -29.42
CA GLY A 286 -12.01 -10.13 -29.88
C GLY A 286 -12.04 -9.87 -31.40
N LYS A 287 -11.01 -9.27 -31.95
CA LYS A 287 -10.90 -9.04 -33.40
C LYS A 287 -10.84 -10.34 -34.20
N LYS A 288 -10.10 -11.36 -33.71
CA LYS A 288 -10.06 -12.66 -34.37
C LYS A 288 -11.40 -13.38 -34.35
N SER A 289 -12.19 -13.28 -33.28
CA SER A 289 -13.50 -13.92 -33.20
C SER A 289 -14.50 -13.26 -34.16
N ASN A 290 -14.45 -11.95 -34.34
CA ASN A 290 -15.32 -11.23 -35.30
C ASN A 290 -14.97 -11.60 -36.75
N ASN A 291 -13.69 -11.60 -37.12
CA ASN A 291 -13.28 -11.99 -38.49
C ASN A 291 -13.67 -13.43 -38.83
N LEU A 292 -13.58 -14.37 -37.86
CA LEU A 292 -14.01 -15.75 -38.10
C LEU A 292 -15.53 -15.89 -38.25
N GLN A 293 -16.33 -14.99 -37.65
CA GLN A 293 -17.79 -14.94 -37.83
C GLN A 293 -18.16 -14.35 -39.20
N ASP A 294 -17.43 -13.32 -39.62
CA ASP A 294 -17.65 -12.69 -40.94
C ASP A 294 -17.26 -13.66 -42.09
N ASP A 295 -16.16 -14.38 -41.97
CA ASP A 295 -15.74 -15.42 -42.93
C ASP A 295 -16.76 -16.57 -43.02
N ALA A 296 -17.27 -17.04 -41.85
CA ALA A 296 -18.27 -18.10 -41.80
C ALA A 296 -19.65 -17.69 -42.35
N GLN A 297 -19.99 -16.40 -42.34
CA GLN A 297 -21.21 -15.87 -42.93
C GLN A 297 -21.06 -15.73 -44.44
N ASN A 298 -19.88 -15.36 -44.99
CA ASN A 298 -19.63 -15.28 -46.41
C ASN A 298 -19.64 -16.67 -47.09
N ASP A 299 -19.03 -17.69 -46.47
CA ASP A 299 -19.02 -19.08 -46.98
C ASP A 299 -20.42 -19.69 -47.06
N THR A 300 -21.37 -19.24 -46.24
CA THR A 300 -22.76 -19.68 -46.28
C THR A 300 -23.58 -19.00 -47.39
N GLN A 301 -23.18 -17.81 -47.86
CA GLN A 301 -23.86 -17.12 -48.97
C GLN A 301 -23.42 -17.64 -50.32
N ASP A 302 -22.16 -18.07 -50.50
CA ASP A 302 -21.64 -18.62 -51.75
C ASP A 302 -22.11 -20.08 -52.00
N SER A 303 -22.63 -20.78 -51.00
CA SER A 303 -23.15 -22.13 -51.13
C SER A 303 -24.63 -22.22 -51.50
N VAL A 304 -25.32 -21.09 -51.75
CA VAL A 304 -26.77 -21.01 -52.06
C VAL A 304 -27.00 -20.47 -53.48
N GLN A 305 -25.94 -20.25 -54.27
CA GLN A 305 -26.03 -20.00 -55.72
C GLN A 305 -25.66 -21.25 -56.50
#